data_285d9cb4c9d725e80cbbf61496793872
#
_entry.id   285d9cb4c9d725e80cbbf61496793872
#
_cell.length_a   1.000
_cell.length_b   1.000
_cell.length_c   1.000
_cell.angle_alpha   90.00
_cell.angle_beta   90.00
_cell.angle_gamma   90.00
#
_symmetry.space_group_name_H-M   'P 1'
#
loop_
_entity.id
_entity.type
_entity.pdbx_description
1 polymer ?
#
loop_
_entity_poly.entity_id
_entity_poly.type
_entity_poly.pdbx_seq_one_letter_code
_entity_poly.pdbx_strand_id
1 'polypeptide(L)'
;MEAYLDIIIFFVLLALGYFFGQSIEKKHYRSIIKREAQLRSIPVIASKILPDEFLPCQTELVSGNVVISVDYFKKFVAGLRSIVGGRLTSYESLIDRGRREAILRMKQEARKLNADYVFNIKMETSSISKGGGNSIGSVEVLAYGTAVMIEKKVQITNDLAEETTAGINLRTA
;
A
#
# COMPACT_ATOMS: atom_id res chain seq x y z
N MET A 1 -23.01 -40.00 -25.36
CA MET A 1 -23.17 -38.56 -25.61
C MET A 1 -23.07 -37.74 -24.34
N GLU A 2 -23.58 -38.21 -23.20
CA GLU A 2 -23.53 -37.48 -21.91
C GLU A 2 -22.12 -37.21 -21.42
N ALA A 3 -21.21 -38.19 -21.49
CA ALA A 3 -19.81 -38.02 -21.05
C ALA A 3 -19.05 -36.90 -21.81
N TYR A 4 -19.34 -36.71 -23.09
CA TYR A 4 -18.75 -35.59 -23.85
C TYR A 4 -19.31 -34.22 -23.45
N LEU A 5 -20.59 -34.18 -23.09
CA LEU A 5 -21.26 -32.98 -22.61
C LEU A 5 -20.65 -32.53 -21.27
N ASP A 6 -20.42 -33.44 -20.33
CA ASP A 6 -19.80 -33.15 -19.04
C ASP A 6 -18.39 -32.61 -19.19
N ILE A 7 -17.60 -33.18 -20.11
CA ILE A 7 -16.25 -32.71 -20.42
C ILE A 7 -16.28 -31.30 -21.01
N ILE A 8 -17.20 -31.04 -21.94
CA ILE A 8 -17.34 -29.69 -22.56
C ILE A 8 -17.74 -28.66 -21.49
N ILE A 9 -18.71 -28.97 -20.64
CA ILE A 9 -19.15 -28.10 -19.54
C ILE A 9 -17.98 -27.83 -18.60
N PHE A 10 -17.20 -28.85 -18.24
CA PHE A 10 -16.02 -28.69 -17.39
C PHE A 10 -15.02 -27.69 -17.99
N PHE A 11 -14.67 -27.83 -19.27
CA PHE A 11 -13.71 -26.91 -19.93
C PHE A 11 -14.26 -25.50 -20.08
N VAL A 12 -15.57 -25.36 -20.34
CA VAL A 12 -16.22 -24.04 -20.40
C VAL A 12 -16.18 -23.34 -19.05
N LEU A 13 -16.53 -24.04 -17.96
CA LEU A 13 -16.46 -23.50 -16.60
C LEU A 13 -15.03 -23.13 -16.20
N LEU A 14 -14.06 -23.94 -16.58
CA LEU A 14 -12.66 -23.69 -16.33
C LEU A 14 -12.15 -22.45 -17.09
N ALA A 15 -12.54 -22.29 -18.35
CA ALA A 15 -12.20 -21.12 -19.15
C ALA A 15 -12.86 -19.85 -18.58
N LEU A 16 -14.16 -19.92 -18.23
CA LEU A 16 -14.86 -18.80 -17.59
C LEU A 16 -14.19 -18.39 -16.28
N GLY A 17 -13.88 -19.33 -15.40
CA GLY A 17 -13.18 -19.06 -14.14
C GLY A 17 -11.82 -18.37 -14.34
N TYR A 18 -11.07 -18.81 -15.35
CA TYR A 18 -9.78 -18.22 -15.70
C TYR A 18 -9.93 -16.76 -16.19
N PHE A 19 -10.85 -16.49 -17.12
CA PHE A 19 -11.07 -15.15 -17.66
C PHE A 19 -11.61 -14.17 -16.60
N PHE A 20 -12.57 -14.61 -15.77
CA PHE A 20 -13.10 -13.78 -14.69
C PHE A 20 -12.04 -13.49 -13.63
N GLY A 21 -11.24 -14.49 -13.24
CA GLY A 21 -10.16 -14.32 -12.27
C GLY A 21 -9.11 -13.30 -12.73
N GLN A 22 -8.67 -13.39 -13.99
CA GLN A 22 -7.73 -12.42 -14.57
C GLN A 22 -8.31 -10.99 -14.63
N SER A 23 -9.59 -10.85 -14.96
CA SER A 23 -10.24 -9.54 -15.07
C SER A 23 -10.32 -8.83 -13.73
N ILE A 24 -10.67 -9.54 -12.66
CA ILE A 24 -10.71 -9.02 -11.28
C ILE A 24 -9.31 -8.61 -10.82
N GLU A 25 -8.31 -9.43 -11.09
CA GLU A 25 -6.92 -9.14 -10.72
C GLU A 25 -6.39 -7.87 -11.41
N LYS A 26 -6.60 -7.74 -12.72
CA LYS A 26 -6.23 -6.53 -13.49
C LYS A 26 -6.93 -5.28 -12.97
N LYS A 27 -8.22 -5.37 -12.62
CA LYS A 27 -8.99 -4.25 -12.04
C LYS A 27 -8.40 -3.81 -10.69
N HIS A 28 -8.02 -4.76 -9.85
CA HIS A 28 -7.41 -4.49 -8.55
C HIS A 28 -6.04 -3.82 -8.71
N TYR A 29 -5.18 -4.30 -9.62
CA TYR A 29 -3.89 -3.67 -9.91
C TYR A 29 -4.03 -2.23 -10.41
N ARG A 30 -4.98 -1.97 -11.32
CA ARG A 30 -5.26 -0.60 -11.79
C ARG A 30 -5.68 0.32 -10.65
N SER A 31 -6.47 -0.17 -9.71
CA SER A 31 -6.86 0.59 -8.52
C SER A 31 -5.65 0.93 -7.63
N ILE A 32 -4.74 -0.02 -7.42
CA ILE A 32 -3.50 0.20 -6.67
C ILE A 32 -2.68 1.31 -7.33
N ILE A 33 -2.39 1.19 -8.63
CA ILE A 33 -1.58 2.17 -9.39
C ILE A 33 -2.21 3.57 -9.32
N LYS A 34 -3.52 3.67 -9.46
CA LYS A 34 -4.23 4.96 -9.36
C LYS A 34 -4.06 5.60 -7.98
N ARG A 35 -4.20 4.81 -6.90
CA ARG A 35 -4.03 5.31 -5.53
C ARG A 35 -2.56 5.63 -5.21
N GLU A 36 -1.61 4.87 -5.73
CA GLU A 36 -0.18 5.19 -5.63
C GLU A 36 0.13 6.56 -6.25
N ALA A 37 -0.42 6.84 -7.43
CA ALA A 37 -0.26 8.15 -8.07
C ALA A 37 -0.88 9.29 -7.23
N GLN A 38 -2.04 9.07 -6.61
CA GLN A 38 -2.70 10.04 -5.74
C GLN A 38 -1.97 10.31 -4.42
N LEU A 39 -1.23 9.32 -3.91
CA LEU A 39 -0.49 9.38 -2.64
C LEU A 39 1.02 9.57 -2.87
N ARG A 40 1.42 9.94 -4.08
CA ARG A 40 2.83 10.18 -4.42
C ARG A 40 3.42 11.36 -3.67
N SER A 41 2.59 12.33 -3.27
CA SER A 41 3.00 13.51 -2.51
C SER A 41 3.51 13.20 -1.10
N ILE A 42 3.24 12.01 -0.55
CA ILE A 42 3.72 11.59 0.76
C ILE A 42 4.83 10.55 0.56
N PRO A 43 6.11 10.93 0.57
CA PRO A 43 7.22 10.00 0.48
C PRO A 43 7.29 9.09 1.70
N VAL A 44 7.73 7.84 1.47
CA VAL A 44 7.95 6.85 2.53
C VAL A 44 9.44 6.52 2.57
N ILE A 45 10.05 6.71 3.72
CA ILE A 45 11.50 6.64 3.92
C ILE A 45 11.81 5.56 4.96
N ALA A 46 12.76 4.68 4.64
CA ALA A 46 13.16 3.59 5.54
C ALA A 46 14.09 4.05 6.69
N SER A 47 14.69 5.25 6.58
CA SER A 47 15.58 5.79 7.61
C SER A 47 14.86 5.97 8.95
N LYS A 48 15.56 5.66 10.04
CA LYS A 48 15.12 5.95 11.41
C LYS A 48 15.45 7.39 11.83
N ILE A 49 16.41 8.00 11.15
CA ILE A 49 16.92 9.33 11.51
C ILE A 49 16.15 10.35 10.68
N LEU A 50 15.53 11.27 11.39
CA LEU A 50 14.89 12.44 10.79
C LEU A 50 15.98 13.52 10.61
N PRO A 51 16.09 14.14 9.42
CA PRO A 51 17.00 15.27 9.22
C PRO A 51 16.62 16.47 10.09
N ASP A 52 17.63 17.18 10.63
CA ASP A 52 17.43 18.35 11.51
C ASP A 52 16.67 19.49 10.81
N GLU A 53 16.74 19.54 9.49
CA GLU A 53 16.00 20.52 8.66
C GLU A 53 14.47 20.39 8.74
N PHE A 54 13.96 19.24 9.20
CA PHE A 54 12.53 18.99 9.37
C PHE A 54 12.01 19.37 10.76
N LEU A 55 12.88 19.88 11.62
CA LEU A 55 12.50 20.35 12.96
C LEU A 55 12.15 21.85 12.95
N PRO A 56 11.14 22.30 13.72
CA PRO A 56 10.25 21.47 14.56
C PRO A 56 9.18 20.73 13.73
N CYS A 57 8.79 19.58 14.20
CA CYS A 57 7.76 18.74 13.58
C CYS A 57 6.92 18.01 14.62
N GLN A 58 5.69 17.68 14.25
CA GLN A 58 4.84 16.75 15.00
C GLN A 58 4.98 15.36 14.38
N THR A 59 4.91 14.32 15.22
CA THR A 59 5.03 12.94 14.77
C THR A 59 3.92 12.07 15.33
N GLU A 60 3.41 11.13 14.50
CA GLU A 60 2.39 10.18 14.91
C GLU A 60 2.64 8.81 14.26
N LEU A 61 2.30 7.73 14.97
CA LEU A 61 2.36 6.38 14.43
C LEU A 61 1.21 6.15 13.45
N VAL A 62 1.53 5.72 12.24
CA VAL A 62 0.54 5.33 11.23
C VAL A 62 0.75 3.89 10.80
N SER A 63 -0.34 3.20 10.49
CA SER A 63 -0.30 1.81 10.07
C SER A 63 -1.32 1.52 8.98
N GLY A 64 -1.08 0.45 8.24
CA GLY A 64 -2.03 -0.10 7.27
C GLY A 64 -1.88 -1.61 7.21
N ASN A 65 -2.97 -2.32 7.35
CA ASN A 65 -2.97 -3.78 7.28
C ASN A 65 -3.89 -4.28 6.17
N VAL A 66 -3.58 -5.46 5.65
CA VAL A 66 -4.39 -6.15 4.67
C VAL A 66 -4.31 -7.65 4.89
N VAL A 67 -5.45 -8.31 4.83
CA VAL A 67 -5.52 -9.78 4.84
C VAL A 67 -5.79 -10.26 3.43
N ILE A 68 -4.98 -11.19 2.95
CA ILE A 68 -5.09 -11.78 1.62
C ILE A 68 -5.35 -13.26 1.76
N SER A 69 -6.43 -13.72 1.14
CA SER A 69 -6.74 -15.14 1.04
C SER A 69 -6.12 -15.72 -0.22
N VAL A 70 -5.53 -16.90 -0.10
CA VAL A 70 -5.05 -17.67 -1.25
C VAL A 70 -6.24 -18.48 -1.79
N ASP A 71 -6.76 -18.09 -2.94
CA ASP A 71 -7.89 -18.77 -3.57
C ASP A 71 -7.56 -20.24 -3.87
N TYR A 72 -8.52 -21.13 -3.67
CA TYR A 72 -8.39 -22.57 -3.97
C TYR A 72 -7.94 -22.83 -5.40
N PHE A 73 -8.45 -22.03 -6.35
CA PHE A 73 -8.05 -22.16 -7.75
C PHE A 73 -6.56 -21.88 -7.96
N LYS A 74 -6.00 -20.87 -7.30
CA LYS A 74 -4.57 -20.59 -7.36
C LYS A 74 -3.73 -21.71 -6.73
N LYS A 75 -4.21 -22.33 -5.64
CA LYS A 75 -3.58 -23.51 -5.07
C LYS A 75 -3.61 -24.70 -6.02
N PHE A 76 -4.72 -24.94 -6.69
CA PHE A 76 -4.86 -26.01 -7.67
C PHE A 76 -3.92 -25.85 -8.85
N VAL A 77 -3.87 -24.64 -9.44
CA VAL A 77 -2.96 -24.29 -10.54
C VAL A 77 -1.50 -24.35 -10.10
N ALA A 78 -1.17 -23.90 -8.89
CA ALA A 78 0.17 -24.01 -8.33
C ALA A 78 0.57 -25.48 -8.09
N GLY A 79 -0.36 -26.33 -7.64
CA GLY A 79 -0.16 -27.78 -7.51
C GLY A 79 0.15 -28.46 -8.85
N LEU A 80 -0.62 -28.17 -9.90
CA LEU A 80 -0.36 -28.64 -11.25
C LEU A 80 1.01 -28.19 -11.78
N ARG A 81 1.37 -26.93 -11.50
CA ARG A 81 2.65 -26.36 -11.95
C ARG A 81 3.85 -26.92 -11.20
N SER A 82 3.68 -27.34 -9.92
CA SER A 82 4.76 -28.00 -9.16
C SER A 82 5.11 -29.39 -9.71
N ILE A 83 4.16 -30.07 -10.37
CA ILE A 83 4.40 -31.33 -11.04
C ILE A 83 5.24 -31.15 -12.31
N VAL A 84 5.04 -30.03 -13.01
CA VAL A 84 5.76 -29.69 -14.27
C VAL A 84 7.10 -28.99 -13.96
N GLY A 85 7.30 -28.52 -12.73
CA GLY A 85 8.47 -27.71 -12.32
C GLY A 85 8.32 -26.21 -12.66
N GLY A 86 8.64 -25.33 -11.73
CA GLY A 86 8.64 -23.88 -11.96
C GLY A 86 8.54 -23.10 -10.66
N ARG A 87 8.94 -21.80 -10.70
CA ARG A 87 8.82 -20.87 -9.56
C ARG A 87 7.34 -20.60 -9.26
N LEU A 88 6.99 -20.49 -7.98
CA LEU A 88 5.65 -20.15 -7.51
C LEU A 88 5.36 -18.64 -7.68
N THR A 89 5.46 -18.13 -8.90
CA THR A 89 5.25 -16.71 -9.23
C THR A 89 3.88 -16.17 -8.79
N SER A 90 2.88 -17.04 -8.71
CA SER A 90 1.52 -16.65 -8.27
C SER A 90 1.46 -16.27 -6.80
N TYR A 91 2.29 -16.87 -5.94
CA TYR A 91 2.35 -16.54 -4.52
C TYR A 91 3.17 -15.27 -4.27
N GLU A 92 4.27 -15.10 -4.99
CA GLU A 92 5.09 -13.90 -4.95
C GLU A 92 4.28 -12.67 -5.36
N SER A 93 3.52 -12.73 -6.45
CA SER A 93 2.68 -11.63 -6.92
C SER A 93 1.55 -11.28 -5.93
N LEU A 94 1.04 -12.28 -5.20
CA LEU A 94 0.01 -12.08 -4.19
C LEU A 94 0.55 -11.29 -2.99
N ILE A 95 1.72 -11.69 -2.48
CA ILE A 95 2.37 -11.00 -1.35
C ILE A 95 2.81 -9.58 -1.76
N ASP A 96 3.36 -9.40 -2.96
CA ASP A 96 3.72 -8.08 -3.46
C ASP A 96 2.52 -7.14 -3.51
N ARG A 97 1.39 -7.62 -4.02
CA ARG A 97 0.14 -6.87 -4.01
C ARG A 97 -0.32 -6.51 -2.60
N GLY A 98 -0.17 -7.44 -1.66
CA GLY A 98 -0.48 -7.19 -0.26
C GLY A 98 0.38 -6.11 0.37
N ARG A 99 1.68 -6.14 0.12
CA ARG A 99 2.62 -5.13 0.60
C ARG A 99 2.29 -3.74 0.07
N ARG A 100 2.01 -3.64 -1.23
CA ARG A 100 1.61 -2.37 -1.86
C ARG A 100 0.30 -1.84 -1.28
N GLU A 101 -0.69 -2.69 -1.08
CA GLU A 101 -1.96 -2.31 -0.47
C GLU A 101 -1.80 -1.86 0.99
N ALA A 102 -1.00 -2.56 1.80
CA ALA A 102 -0.71 -2.17 3.19
C ALA A 102 -0.02 -0.78 3.26
N ILE A 103 0.97 -0.53 2.40
CA ILE A 103 1.63 0.78 2.30
C ILE A 103 0.63 1.87 1.91
N LEU A 104 -0.26 1.59 0.95
CA LEU A 104 -1.28 2.55 0.53
C LEU A 104 -2.24 2.91 1.67
N ARG A 105 -2.66 1.94 2.47
CA ARG A 105 -3.52 2.18 3.64
C ARG A 105 -2.79 3.01 4.70
N MET A 106 -1.54 2.69 4.99
CA MET A 106 -0.69 3.49 5.87
C MET A 106 -0.56 4.94 5.37
N LYS A 107 -0.31 5.15 4.07
CA LYS A 107 -0.27 6.49 3.48
C LYS A 107 -1.61 7.23 3.55
N GLN A 108 -2.72 6.51 3.45
CA GLN A 108 -4.05 7.11 3.61
C GLN A 108 -4.26 7.62 5.05
N GLU A 109 -3.79 6.89 6.06
CA GLU A 109 -3.80 7.39 7.44
C GLU A 109 -2.89 8.61 7.60
N ALA A 110 -1.66 8.56 7.09
CA ALA A 110 -0.76 9.71 7.10
C ALA A 110 -1.38 10.95 6.40
N ARG A 111 -2.11 10.75 5.31
CA ARG A 111 -2.82 11.83 4.61
C ARG A 111 -3.93 12.46 5.46
N LYS A 112 -4.63 11.68 6.27
CA LYS A 112 -5.66 12.22 7.19
C LYS A 112 -5.07 13.15 8.24
N LEU A 113 -3.81 12.91 8.62
CA LEU A 113 -3.04 13.73 9.55
C LEU A 113 -2.35 14.93 8.85
N ASN A 114 -2.52 15.10 7.53
CA ASN A 114 -1.79 16.06 6.71
C ASN A 114 -0.26 15.90 6.80
N ALA A 115 0.22 14.68 6.94
CA ALA A 115 1.65 14.40 7.03
C ALA A 115 2.37 14.69 5.71
N ASP A 116 3.56 15.28 5.82
CA ASP A 116 4.45 15.54 4.70
C ASP A 116 5.25 14.30 4.30
N TYR A 117 5.65 13.48 5.30
CA TYR A 117 6.48 12.29 5.13
C TYR A 117 6.02 11.15 6.05
N VAL A 118 6.45 9.92 5.70
CA VAL A 118 6.43 8.77 6.62
C VAL A 118 7.85 8.23 6.73
N PHE A 119 8.41 8.26 7.93
CA PHE A 119 9.75 7.74 8.24
C PHE A 119 9.68 6.38 8.93
N ASN A 120 10.82 5.68 8.94
CA ASN A 120 11.02 4.41 9.65
C ASN A 120 9.97 3.36 9.29
N ILE A 121 9.65 3.24 7.98
CA ILE A 121 8.70 2.22 7.54
C ILE A 121 9.21 0.82 7.90
N LYS A 122 8.30 0.01 8.43
CA LYS A 122 8.50 -1.42 8.65
C LYS A 122 7.33 -2.20 8.11
N MET A 123 7.61 -3.43 7.71
CA MET A 123 6.59 -4.36 7.21
C MET A 123 6.72 -5.70 7.91
N GLU A 124 5.60 -6.23 8.36
CA GLU A 124 5.49 -7.55 8.95
C GLU A 124 4.47 -8.38 8.17
N THR A 125 4.72 -9.66 8.11
CA THR A 125 3.86 -10.61 7.40
C THR A 125 3.60 -11.78 8.32
N SER A 126 2.33 -12.01 8.66
CA SER A 126 1.89 -13.12 9.50
C SER A 126 0.95 -14.06 8.75
N SER A 127 1.05 -15.35 9.01
CA SER A 127 0.11 -16.35 8.49
C SER A 127 -1.00 -16.55 9.52
N ILE A 128 -2.23 -16.15 9.17
CA ILE A 128 -3.40 -16.31 10.05
C ILE A 128 -3.89 -17.76 10.04
N SER A 129 -3.76 -18.44 8.91
CA SER A 129 -4.17 -19.83 8.76
C SER A 129 -3.13 -20.61 7.98
N LYS A 130 -2.54 -21.61 8.62
CA LYS A 130 -1.61 -22.55 7.99
C LYS A 130 -2.40 -23.63 7.24
N GLY A 131 -3.16 -23.31 6.24
CA GLY A 131 -3.87 -24.23 5.35
C GLY A 131 -3.63 -25.73 5.56
N GLY A 132 -4.04 -26.28 6.70
CA GLY A 132 -4.09 -27.72 6.95
C GLY A 132 -5.50 -28.24 6.69
N GLY A 133 -5.65 -29.26 5.86
CA GLY A 133 -6.96 -29.79 5.49
C GLY A 133 -7.76 -28.85 4.60
N ASN A 134 -8.99 -28.57 4.99
CA ASN A 134 -9.95 -27.77 4.21
C ASN A 134 -9.86 -26.24 4.47
N SER A 135 -8.84 -25.74 5.20
CA SER A 135 -8.76 -24.32 5.52
C SER A 135 -8.05 -23.51 4.43
N ILE A 136 -8.63 -22.34 4.13
CA ILE A 136 -8.07 -21.36 3.20
C ILE A 136 -6.89 -20.69 3.89
N GLY A 137 -5.68 -20.83 3.32
CA GLY A 137 -4.52 -20.11 3.82
C GLY A 137 -4.73 -18.60 3.63
N SER A 138 -4.58 -17.83 4.70
CA SER A 138 -4.61 -16.37 4.64
C SER A 138 -3.33 -15.79 5.25
N VAL A 139 -2.88 -14.71 4.66
CA VAL A 139 -1.68 -13.98 5.07
C VAL A 139 -2.08 -12.54 5.35
N GLU A 140 -1.70 -12.06 6.52
CA GLU A 140 -1.79 -10.65 6.85
C GLU A 140 -0.47 -9.96 6.55
N VAL A 141 -0.54 -8.78 5.96
CA VAL A 141 0.59 -7.88 5.77
C VAL A 141 0.28 -6.59 6.49
N LEU A 142 1.16 -6.22 7.43
CA LEU A 142 1.11 -4.97 8.18
C LEU A 142 2.27 -4.08 7.72
N ALA A 143 1.97 -2.83 7.35
CA ALA A 143 2.94 -1.76 7.15
C ALA A 143 2.72 -0.70 8.24
N TYR A 144 3.79 -0.22 8.89
CA TYR A 144 3.70 0.85 9.87
C TYR A 144 4.93 1.76 9.81
N GLY A 145 4.77 2.98 10.29
CA GLY A 145 5.83 3.98 10.29
C GLY A 145 5.43 5.23 11.05
N THR A 146 6.32 6.20 11.10
CA THR A 146 6.12 7.49 11.77
C THR A 146 5.76 8.55 10.74
N ALA A 147 4.53 9.03 10.78
CA ALA A 147 4.09 10.19 10.03
C ALA A 147 4.73 11.46 10.61
N VAL A 148 5.25 12.31 9.76
CA VAL A 148 5.92 13.56 10.13
C VAL A 148 5.18 14.73 9.50
N MET A 149 4.74 15.66 10.33
CA MET A 149 4.09 16.91 9.96
C MET A 149 5.04 18.05 10.29
N ILE A 150 5.62 18.65 9.26
CA ILE A 150 6.58 19.75 9.43
C ILE A 150 5.81 21.02 9.75
N GLU A 151 6.16 21.66 10.87
CA GLU A 151 5.63 22.99 11.17
C GLU A 151 6.22 23.97 10.14
N LYS A 152 5.37 24.43 9.22
CA LYS A 152 5.77 25.49 8.28
C LYS A 152 6.19 26.69 9.14
N LYS A 153 7.47 27.06 9.09
CA LYS A 153 7.90 28.35 9.65
C LYS A 153 7.04 29.40 8.96
N VAL A 154 6.08 29.94 9.70
CA VAL A 154 5.35 31.12 9.27
C VAL A 154 6.45 32.14 8.99
N GLN A 155 6.50 32.67 7.79
CA GLN A 155 7.47 33.71 7.41
C GLN A 155 7.15 34.98 8.21
N ILE A 156 7.61 35.00 9.45
CA ILE A 156 7.58 36.20 10.33
C ILE A 156 8.47 37.32 9.74
N THR A 157 9.27 36.97 8.72
CA THR A 157 10.21 37.91 8.07
C THR A 157 9.52 39.04 7.28
N ASN A 158 8.29 38.85 6.82
CA ASN A 158 7.62 39.93 6.07
C ASN A 158 6.93 40.93 6.98
N ASP A 159 6.36 40.54 8.10
CA ASP A 159 5.65 41.45 9.02
C ASP A 159 6.60 42.39 9.75
N LEU A 160 7.81 41.90 10.12
CA LEU A 160 8.85 42.74 10.74
C LEU A 160 9.45 43.74 9.73
N ALA A 161 9.49 43.43 8.45
CA ALA A 161 9.98 44.33 7.42
C ALA A 161 8.95 45.43 7.12
N GLU A 162 7.65 45.14 7.16
CA GLU A 162 6.59 46.15 6.98
C GLU A 162 6.48 47.05 8.20
N GLU A 163 6.57 46.54 9.44
CA GLU A 163 6.56 47.38 10.64
C GLU A 163 7.79 48.31 10.70
N THR A 164 8.97 47.82 10.28
CA THR A 164 10.19 48.64 10.25
C THR A 164 10.09 49.75 9.21
N THR A 165 9.47 49.48 8.05
CA THR A 165 9.30 50.45 6.97
C THR A 165 8.23 51.51 7.33
N ALA A 166 7.16 51.11 8.01
CA ALA A 166 6.13 52.01 8.51
C ALA A 166 6.65 52.93 9.62
N GLY A 167 7.51 52.42 10.52
CA GLY A 167 8.10 53.18 11.62
C GLY A 167 9.13 54.23 11.17
N ILE A 168 9.78 54.06 10.02
CA ILE A 168 10.75 55.00 9.46
C ILE A 168 10.03 56.17 8.80
N ASN A 169 8.89 55.95 8.15
CA ASN A 169 8.14 57.02 7.48
C ASN A 169 7.42 57.99 8.43
N LEU A 170 7.23 57.62 9.70
CA LEU A 170 6.63 58.51 10.71
C LEU A 170 7.63 59.43 11.42
N ARG A 171 8.94 59.25 11.18
CA ARG A 171 10.00 60.10 11.77
C ARG A 171 10.55 61.15 10.84
N THR A 172 10.08 61.21 9.60
CA THR A 172 10.55 62.16 8.57
C THR A 172 9.47 63.15 8.11
N ALA A 173 8.34 63.25 8.85
CA ALA A 173 7.27 64.23 8.57
C ALA A 173 7.20 65.31 9.73
#